data_001326f9a07bd5443c243844e9676ded
#
_entry.id   001326f9a07bd5443c243844e9676ded
#
_cell.length_a   1.000
_cell.length_b   1.000
_cell.length_c   1.000
_cell.angle_alpha   90.00
_cell.angle_beta   90.00
_cell.angle_gamma   90.00
#
_symmetry.space_group_name_H-M   'P 1'
#
loop_
_entity.id
_entity.type
_entity.pdbx_description
1 polymer ?
#
loop_
_entity_poly.entity_id
_entity_poly.type
_entity_poly.pdbx_seq_one_letter_code
_entity_poly.pdbx_strand_id
1 'polypeptide(L)'
;VSSNVVLMRRRIRDTNLKVVRSKIGRRSKTDVAVMYIDGVARPEIVEKIKKNLKNINVDAILDAGYIEQMSERKWWSPFPQVQMTERPDKASAALLEGRIAIAVDNSPLVLMLPSTLNTFFQAAEDYYDRWEIMSFIRILRYISAFIALALPGLYIALTLYNPNLLPVEVVLKIAGTRINVPFSAVTEVFIMEIAFELLREAGIRLPSPIGSTLGIVGGIVIGQAAVEAGLVGPVVVIVSAVAGICTFVIPNQAMVNG
;
A
#
# COMPACT_ATOMS: atom_id res chain seq x y z
N VAL A 1 -19.69 -3.14 -13.50
CA VAL A 1 -20.39 -4.00 -12.50
C VAL A 1 -20.75 -5.35 -13.08
N SER A 2 -21.48 -5.41 -14.18
CA SER A 2 -21.98 -6.70 -14.70
C SER A 2 -20.87 -7.70 -15.00
N SER A 3 -19.77 -7.28 -15.64
CA SER A 3 -18.62 -8.13 -15.93
C SER A 3 -17.98 -8.68 -14.66
N ASN A 4 -17.77 -7.83 -13.64
CA ASN A 4 -17.18 -8.25 -12.37
C ASN A 4 -18.07 -9.26 -11.64
N VAL A 5 -19.38 -9.03 -11.62
CA VAL A 5 -20.35 -9.97 -11.03
C VAL A 5 -20.33 -11.33 -11.75
N VAL A 6 -20.28 -11.33 -13.09
CA VAL A 6 -20.21 -12.57 -13.87
C VAL A 6 -18.90 -13.33 -13.57
N LEU A 7 -17.77 -12.63 -13.51
CA LEU A 7 -16.49 -13.25 -13.19
C LEU A 7 -16.48 -13.88 -11.78
N MET A 8 -17.10 -13.23 -10.79
CA MET A 8 -17.24 -13.80 -9.46
C MET A 8 -18.14 -15.04 -9.46
N ARG A 9 -19.29 -14.97 -10.13
CA ARG A 9 -20.22 -16.12 -10.23
C ARG A 9 -19.64 -17.32 -10.99
N ARG A 10 -18.77 -17.10 -11.95
CA ARG A 10 -18.06 -18.19 -12.64
C ARG A 10 -17.08 -18.92 -11.73
N ARG A 11 -16.48 -18.20 -10.75
CA ARG A 11 -15.53 -18.77 -9.80
C ARG A 11 -16.23 -19.37 -8.58
N ILE A 12 -17.24 -18.68 -8.06
CA ILE A 12 -18.03 -19.12 -6.90
C ILE A 12 -19.38 -19.59 -7.42
N ARG A 13 -19.52 -20.92 -7.58
CA ARG A 13 -20.75 -21.55 -8.08
C ARG A 13 -21.68 -21.94 -6.92
N ASP A 14 -21.84 -21.02 -5.97
CA ASP A 14 -22.67 -21.20 -4.79
C ASP A 14 -23.94 -20.34 -4.90
N THR A 15 -25.09 -20.93 -4.62
CA THR A 15 -26.41 -20.25 -4.59
C THR A 15 -26.50 -19.23 -3.46
N ASN A 16 -25.66 -19.37 -2.44
CA ASN A 16 -25.56 -18.43 -1.32
C ASN A 16 -24.78 -17.15 -1.67
N LEU A 17 -24.14 -17.07 -2.84
CA LEU A 17 -23.55 -15.83 -3.32
C LEU A 17 -24.64 -14.83 -3.66
N LYS A 18 -24.90 -13.91 -2.73
CA LYS A 18 -25.87 -12.82 -2.89
C LYS A 18 -25.23 -11.63 -3.59
N VAL A 19 -25.99 -11.04 -4.49
CA VAL A 19 -25.60 -9.83 -5.22
C VAL A 19 -26.72 -8.80 -5.07
N VAL A 20 -26.48 -7.76 -4.32
CA VAL A 20 -27.43 -6.68 -4.10
C VAL A 20 -26.99 -5.48 -4.92
N ARG A 21 -27.80 -5.07 -5.88
CA ARG A 21 -27.54 -3.91 -6.72
C ARG A 21 -28.23 -2.68 -6.19
N SER A 22 -27.56 -1.54 -6.26
CA SER A 22 -28.08 -0.22 -5.92
C SER A 22 -27.54 0.83 -6.87
N LYS A 23 -28.22 1.97 -6.97
CA LYS A 23 -27.74 3.13 -7.73
C LYS A 23 -27.36 4.24 -6.75
N ILE A 24 -26.16 4.77 -6.90
CA ILE A 24 -25.58 5.80 -6.05
C ILE A 24 -25.21 7.01 -6.90
N GLY A 25 -25.35 8.21 -6.33
CA GLY A 25 -25.16 9.48 -7.02
C GLY A 25 -26.46 10.05 -7.56
N ARG A 26 -26.73 11.31 -7.25
CA ARG A 26 -27.99 11.99 -7.67
C ARG A 26 -28.08 12.13 -9.18
N ARG A 27 -26.96 12.47 -9.81
CA ARG A 27 -26.86 12.74 -11.26
C ARG A 27 -26.32 11.54 -12.02
N SER A 28 -25.22 10.93 -11.53
CA SER A 28 -24.59 9.78 -12.23
C SER A 28 -25.43 8.51 -12.17
N LYS A 29 -26.19 8.30 -11.07
CA LYS A 29 -26.95 7.06 -10.83
C LYS A 29 -26.13 5.81 -11.12
N THR A 30 -24.88 5.82 -10.66
CA THR A 30 -23.88 4.78 -10.92
C THR A 30 -24.32 3.46 -10.30
N ASP A 31 -24.30 2.38 -11.08
CA ASP A 31 -24.64 1.06 -10.59
C ASP A 31 -23.54 0.52 -9.68
N VAL A 32 -23.93 0.08 -8.49
CA VAL A 32 -23.05 -0.50 -7.47
C VAL A 32 -23.61 -1.85 -7.07
N ALA A 33 -22.76 -2.88 -7.07
CA ALA A 33 -23.12 -4.22 -6.65
C ALA A 33 -22.37 -4.62 -5.38
N VAL A 34 -23.08 -4.92 -4.32
CA VAL A 34 -22.56 -5.50 -3.08
C VAL A 34 -22.70 -7.01 -3.17
N MET A 35 -21.59 -7.73 -3.08
CA MET A 35 -21.51 -9.18 -3.15
C MET A 35 -21.03 -9.76 -1.82
N TYR A 36 -21.67 -10.81 -1.35
CA TYR A 36 -21.31 -11.54 -0.13
C TYR A 36 -21.87 -12.96 -0.19
N ILE A 37 -21.27 -13.89 0.58
CA ILE A 37 -21.78 -15.25 0.73
C ILE A 37 -22.62 -15.30 2.00
N ASP A 38 -23.91 -15.65 1.84
CA ASP A 38 -24.83 -15.80 2.95
C ASP A 38 -24.43 -17.01 3.80
N GLY A 39 -24.48 -16.86 5.12
CA GLY A 39 -23.99 -17.88 6.06
C GLY A 39 -22.47 -17.86 6.32
N VAL A 40 -21.67 -17.16 5.50
CA VAL A 40 -20.22 -16.98 5.72
C VAL A 40 -19.91 -15.54 6.15
N ALA A 41 -20.46 -14.56 5.43
CA ALA A 41 -20.30 -13.16 5.79
C ALA A 41 -21.12 -12.79 7.05
N ARG A 42 -20.56 -11.97 7.92
CA ARG A 42 -21.24 -11.50 9.14
C ARG A 42 -22.42 -10.58 8.77
N PRO A 43 -23.66 -10.92 9.12
CA PRO A 43 -24.84 -10.15 8.73
C PRO A 43 -24.79 -8.68 9.19
N GLU A 44 -24.25 -8.44 10.37
CA GLU A 44 -24.11 -7.08 10.93
C GLU A 44 -23.24 -6.18 10.04
N ILE A 45 -22.15 -6.73 9.48
CA ILE A 45 -21.24 -5.99 8.60
C ILE A 45 -21.94 -5.74 7.26
N VAL A 46 -22.64 -6.74 6.71
CA VAL A 46 -23.40 -6.63 5.46
C VAL A 46 -24.43 -5.49 5.57
N GLU A 47 -25.25 -5.50 6.61
CA GLU A 47 -26.29 -4.48 6.79
C GLU A 47 -25.68 -3.08 7.04
N LYS A 48 -24.58 -3.02 7.77
CA LYS A 48 -23.87 -1.75 7.98
C LYS A 48 -23.35 -1.17 6.68
N ILE A 49 -22.73 -1.98 5.82
CA ILE A 49 -22.22 -1.54 4.51
C ILE A 49 -23.39 -1.09 3.63
N LYS A 50 -24.47 -1.86 3.55
CA LYS A 50 -25.67 -1.47 2.80
C LYS A 50 -26.26 -0.14 3.28
N LYS A 51 -26.29 0.08 4.60
CA LYS A 51 -26.76 1.32 5.19
C LYS A 51 -25.84 2.49 4.86
N ASN A 52 -24.53 2.30 4.97
CA ASN A 52 -23.55 3.33 4.61
C ASN A 52 -23.68 3.74 3.14
N LEU A 53 -23.76 2.77 2.23
CA LEU A 53 -23.93 3.03 0.80
C LEU A 53 -25.23 3.80 0.48
N LYS A 54 -26.33 3.49 1.15
CA LYS A 54 -27.60 4.23 1.00
C LYS A 54 -27.53 5.66 1.49
N ASN A 55 -26.68 5.94 2.47
CA ASN A 55 -26.53 7.27 3.07
C ASN A 55 -25.57 8.16 2.26
N ILE A 56 -24.87 7.63 1.25
CA ILE A 56 -24.01 8.42 0.39
C ILE A 56 -24.84 9.39 -0.43
N ASN A 57 -24.65 10.68 -0.18
CA ASN A 57 -25.38 11.75 -0.82
C ASN A 57 -24.43 12.66 -1.58
N VAL A 58 -24.07 12.25 -2.79
CA VAL A 58 -23.17 12.96 -3.72
C VAL A 58 -23.82 13.09 -5.09
N ASP A 59 -23.36 14.01 -5.89
CA ASP A 59 -23.89 14.20 -7.23
C ASP A 59 -23.47 13.08 -8.18
N ALA A 60 -22.21 12.65 -8.10
CA ALA A 60 -21.68 11.62 -8.99
C ALA A 60 -20.67 10.71 -8.28
N ILE A 61 -20.67 9.44 -8.66
CA ILE A 61 -19.63 8.45 -8.36
C ILE A 61 -18.96 8.11 -9.70
N LEU A 62 -17.73 8.56 -9.87
CA LEU A 62 -16.98 8.40 -11.13
C LEU A 62 -16.06 7.18 -11.10
N ASP A 63 -15.60 6.78 -9.92
CA ASP A 63 -14.73 5.63 -9.71
C ASP A 63 -14.97 4.97 -8.34
N ALA A 64 -14.40 3.76 -8.15
CA ALA A 64 -14.49 3.01 -6.89
C ALA A 64 -13.87 3.76 -5.69
N GLY A 65 -12.85 4.58 -5.90
CA GLY A 65 -12.20 5.38 -4.88
C GLY A 65 -13.15 6.33 -4.13
N TYR A 66 -14.21 6.83 -4.79
CA TYR A 66 -15.23 7.64 -4.11
C TYR A 66 -15.98 6.84 -3.03
N ILE A 67 -16.30 5.58 -3.34
CA ILE A 67 -16.97 4.69 -2.38
C ILE A 67 -16.02 4.26 -1.27
N GLU A 68 -14.75 4.05 -1.59
CA GLU A 68 -13.72 3.77 -0.59
C GLU A 68 -13.67 4.86 0.47
N GLN A 69 -13.41 6.10 0.08
CA GLN A 69 -13.31 7.26 1.00
C GLN A 69 -14.58 7.44 1.85
N MET A 70 -15.77 7.26 1.24
CA MET A 70 -17.03 7.41 1.95
C MET A 70 -17.39 6.20 2.83
N SER A 71 -16.76 5.06 2.61
CA SER A 71 -16.96 3.83 3.41
C SER A 71 -16.02 3.75 4.60
N GLU A 72 -14.94 4.51 4.60
CA GLU A 72 -13.98 4.57 5.69
C GLU A 72 -14.59 5.23 6.94
N ARG A 73 -14.35 4.60 8.09
CA ARG A 73 -14.86 5.10 9.37
C ARG A 73 -14.02 6.23 9.94
N LYS A 74 -12.73 6.21 9.68
CA LYS A 74 -11.72 7.12 10.22
C LYS A 74 -10.93 7.73 9.07
N TRP A 75 -11.44 8.80 8.51
CA TRP A 75 -10.82 9.52 7.41
C TRP A 75 -9.40 10.05 7.70
N TRP A 76 -9.04 10.20 8.98
CA TRP A 76 -7.72 10.66 9.42
C TRP A 76 -6.74 9.50 9.72
N SER A 77 -7.15 8.24 9.53
CA SER A 77 -6.27 7.10 9.72
C SER A 77 -5.29 7.00 8.55
N PRO A 78 -3.98 6.93 8.81
CA PRO A 78 -2.99 6.69 7.75
C PRO A 78 -3.08 5.27 7.18
N PHE A 79 -3.82 4.37 7.83
CA PHE A 79 -3.98 2.99 7.39
C PHE A 79 -5.28 2.82 6.61
N PRO A 80 -5.23 2.29 5.36
CA PRO A 80 -6.41 2.03 4.56
C PRO A 80 -7.32 1.01 5.24
N GLN A 81 -8.62 1.22 5.17
CA GLN A 81 -9.64 0.35 5.78
C GLN A 81 -10.32 -0.56 4.75
N VAL A 82 -10.09 -0.28 3.48
CA VAL A 82 -10.64 -0.99 2.34
C VAL A 82 -9.47 -1.50 1.50
N GLN A 83 -9.60 -2.68 0.95
CA GLN A 83 -8.63 -3.24 0.01
C GLN A 83 -9.23 -3.24 -1.38
N MET A 84 -8.49 -2.79 -2.38
CA MET A 84 -8.91 -2.80 -3.78
C MET A 84 -8.17 -3.86 -4.57
N THR A 85 -8.82 -4.41 -5.61
CA THR A 85 -8.18 -5.33 -6.55
C THR A 85 -8.89 -5.32 -7.89
N GLU A 86 -8.12 -5.45 -8.96
CA GLU A 86 -8.63 -5.75 -10.30
C GLU A 86 -8.74 -7.26 -10.54
N ARG A 87 -8.15 -8.06 -9.68
CA ARG A 87 -8.05 -9.53 -9.84
C ARG A 87 -9.29 -10.22 -9.29
N PRO A 88 -10.06 -10.93 -10.16
CA PRO A 88 -11.25 -11.65 -9.74
C PRO A 88 -10.96 -12.84 -8.81
N ASP A 89 -9.77 -13.45 -8.89
CA ASP A 89 -9.34 -14.53 -8.01
C ASP A 89 -9.19 -14.05 -6.57
N LYS A 90 -8.51 -12.91 -6.36
CA LYS A 90 -8.33 -12.29 -5.05
C LYS A 90 -9.67 -11.87 -4.43
N ALA A 91 -10.54 -11.26 -5.23
CA ALA A 91 -11.87 -10.88 -4.77
C ALA A 91 -12.75 -12.11 -4.42
N SER A 92 -12.64 -13.20 -5.19
CA SER A 92 -13.35 -14.45 -4.90
C SER A 92 -12.84 -15.12 -3.62
N ALA A 93 -11.52 -15.14 -3.39
CA ALA A 93 -10.95 -15.65 -2.15
C ALA A 93 -11.44 -14.85 -0.94
N ALA A 94 -11.48 -13.53 -1.04
CA ALA A 94 -12.01 -12.67 0.02
C ALA A 94 -13.49 -12.95 0.34
N LEU A 95 -14.31 -13.22 -0.66
CA LEU A 95 -15.72 -13.61 -0.45
C LEU A 95 -15.85 -14.95 0.27
N LEU A 96 -15.00 -15.93 -0.06
CA LEU A 96 -14.96 -17.23 0.62
C LEU A 96 -14.48 -17.12 2.08
N GLU A 97 -13.68 -16.12 2.39
CA GLU A 97 -13.25 -15.77 3.76
C GLU A 97 -14.32 -15.00 4.55
N GLY A 98 -15.51 -14.75 3.97
CA GLY A 98 -16.60 -14.01 4.61
C GLY A 98 -16.49 -12.49 4.51
N ARG A 99 -15.60 -11.98 3.67
CA ARG A 99 -15.53 -10.55 3.35
C ARG A 99 -16.59 -10.16 2.34
N ILE A 100 -16.82 -8.88 2.20
CA ILE A 100 -17.81 -8.31 1.30
C ILE A 100 -17.08 -7.65 0.15
N ALA A 101 -17.51 -7.90 -1.07
CA ALA A 101 -16.97 -7.27 -2.26
C ALA A 101 -17.96 -6.24 -2.82
N ILE A 102 -17.47 -5.07 -3.19
CA ILE A 102 -18.27 -4.00 -3.81
C ILE A 102 -17.67 -3.71 -5.18
N ALA A 103 -18.47 -3.90 -6.23
CA ALA A 103 -18.13 -3.54 -7.60
C ALA A 103 -18.87 -2.26 -8.00
N VAL A 104 -18.15 -1.30 -8.56
CA VAL A 104 -18.66 0.00 -9.00
C VAL A 104 -18.63 0.04 -10.53
N ASP A 105 -19.63 0.61 -11.14
CA ASP A 105 -19.66 0.74 -12.60
C ASP A 105 -18.59 1.74 -13.06
N ASN A 106 -18.07 1.49 -14.27
CA ASN A 106 -16.97 2.25 -14.88
C ASN A 106 -15.62 2.14 -14.16
N SER A 107 -15.51 1.31 -13.11
CA SER A 107 -14.24 1.01 -12.45
C SER A 107 -13.87 -0.47 -12.61
N PRO A 108 -12.61 -0.80 -12.96
CA PRO A 108 -12.12 -2.17 -12.98
C PRO A 108 -11.93 -2.72 -11.56
N LEU A 109 -11.83 -1.84 -10.58
CA LEU A 109 -11.52 -2.17 -9.19
C LEU A 109 -12.73 -2.75 -8.45
N VAL A 110 -12.48 -3.76 -7.64
CA VAL A 110 -13.43 -4.32 -6.67
C VAL A 110 -12.92 -4.01 -5.27
N LEU A 111 -13.77 -3.39 -4.48
CA LEU A 111 -13.49 -3.05 -3.08
C LEU A 111 -13.79 -4.26 -2.19
N MET A 112 -12.91 -4.59 -1.27
CA MET A 112 -13.07 -5.71 -0.34
C MET A 112 -13.05 -5.19 1.10
N LEU A 113 -14.13 -5.47 1.85
CA LEU A 113 -14.34 -5.05 3.23
C LEU A 113 -14.79 -6.22 4.12
N PRO A 114 -14.50 -6.19 5.42
CA PRO A 114 -13.50 -5.34 6.07
C PRO A 114 -12.08 -5.75 5.70
N SER A 115 -11.13 -4.83 5.79
CA SER A 115 -9.71 -5.15 5.65
C SER A 115 -9.01 -5.08 6.99
N THR A 116 -8.04 -5.94 7.19
CA THR A 116 -7.15 -5.98 8.36
C THR A 116 -5.72 -5.76 7.91
N LEU A 117 -4.85 -5.35 8.81
CA LEU A 117 -3.43 -5.17 8.50
C LEU A 117 -2.83 -6.40 7.81
N ASN A 118 -3.16 -7.59 8.29
CA ASN A 118 -2.68 -8.85 7.71
C ASN A 118 -3.08 -9.04 6.24
N THR A 119 -4.28 -8.59 5.83
CA THR A 119 -4.74 -8.76 4.45
C THR A 119 -3.96 -7.92 3.44
N PHE A 120 -3.31 -6.85 3.89
CA PHE A 120 -2.45 -6.02 3.04
C PHE A 120 -1.09 -6.66 2.76
N PHE A 121 -0.63 -7.56 3.64
CA PHE A 121 0.61 -8.34 3.44
C PHE A 121 0.42 -9.63 2.66
N GLN A 122 -0.83 -10.01 2.39
CA GLN A 122 -1.16 -11.21 1.62
C GLN A 122 -1.25 -10.89 0.12
N ALA A 123 -0.54 -11.69 -0.68
CA ALA A 123 -0.67 -11.70 -2.13
C ALA A 123 -1.47 -12.94 -2.56
N ALA A 124 -2.11 -12.88 -3.74
CA ALA A 124 -2.85 -14.05 -4.26
C ALA A 124 -1.91 -15.22 -4.57
N GLU A 125 -0.69 -14.91 -4.95
CA GLU A 125 0.39 -15.86 -5.25
C GLU A 125 0.75 -16.74 -4.05
N ASP A 126 0.55 -16.25 -2.82
CA ASP A 126 0.83 -16.99 -1.58
C ASP A 126 0.04 -18.30 -1.47
N TYR A 127 -1.05 -18.45 -2.24
CA TYR A 127 -1.92 -19.62 -2.25
C TYR A 127 -1.71 -20.54 -3.45
N TYR A 128 -0.83 -20.16 -4.40
CA TYR A 128 -0.61 -20.91 -5.63
C TYR A 128 0.72 -21.67 -5.65
N ASP A 129 1.67 -21.25 -4.82
CA ASP A 129 2.99 -21.86 -4.71
C ASP A 129 3.14 -22.72 -3.44
N ARG A 130 4.31 -23.35 -3.28
CA ARG A 130 4.61 -24.21 -2.14
C ARG A 130 4.59 -23.42 -0.86
N TRP A 131 3.94 -23.96 0.16
CA TRP A 131 3.70 -23.27 1.42
C TRP A 131 4.98 -22.87 2.17
N GLU A 132 6.08 -23.65 2.04
CA GLU A 132 7.35 -23.35 2.69
C GLU A 132 7.94 -22.04 2.16
N ILE A 133 7.97 -21.90 0.82
CA ILE A 133 8.51 -20.72 0.14
C ILE A 133 7.64 -19.52 0.43
N MET A 134 6.32 -19.69 0.35
CA MET A 134 5.37 -18.60 0.59
C MET A 134 5.37 -18.13 2.04
N SER A 135 5.56 -19.04 2.99
CA SER A 135 5.72 -18.68 4.41
C SER A 135 6.97 -17.82 4.64
N PHE A 136 8.09 -18.19 4.02
CA PHE A 136 9.33 -17.40 4.09
C PHE A 136 9.14 -16.02 3.48
N ILE A 137 8.55 -15.93 2.28
CA ILE A 137 8.28 -14.65 1.60
C ILE A 137 7.35 -13.77 2.44
N ARG A 138 6.33 -14.35 3.09
CA ARG A 138 5.42 -13.62 3.96
C ARG A 138 6.15 -13.03 5.18
N ILE A 139 7.02 -13.81 5.82
CA ILE A 139 7.86 -13.32 6.91
C ILE A 139 8.76 -12.19 6.42
N LEU A 140 9.37 -12.33 5.24
CA LEU A 140 10.20 -11.30 4.64
C LEU A 140 9.43 -9.99 4.42
N ARG A 141 8.16 -10.05 3.99
CA ARG A 141 7.29 -8.87 3.84
C ARG A 141 7.08 -8.13 5.17
N TYR A 142 6.82 -8.85 6.25
CA TYR A 142 6.68 -8.23 7.58
C TYR A 142 7.97 -7.58 8.05
N ILE A 143 9.10 -8.25 7.86
CA ILE A 143 10.42 -7.70 8.18
C ILE A 143 10.70 -6.46 7.34
N SER A 144 10.41 -6.50 6.03
CA SER A 144 10.59 -5.36 5.13
C SER A 144 9.74 -4.17 5.56
N ALA A 145 8.48 -4.38 5.94
CA ALA A 145 7.62 -3.30 6.43
C ALA A 145 8.16 -2.69 7.73
N PHE A 146 8.68 -3.52 8.63
CA PHE A 146 9.30 -3.03 9.84
C PHE A 146 10.59 -2.24 9.55
N ILE A 147 11.44 -2.73 8.64
CA ILE A 147 12.65 -2.03 8.22
C ILE A 147 12.29 -0.69 7.55
N ALA A 148 11.34 -0.68 6.61
CA ALA A 148 10.92 0.54 5.94
C ALA A 148 10.50 1.65 6.91
N LEU A 149 9.76 1.27 7.97
CA LEU A 149 9.29 2.22 8.98
C LEU A 149 10.36 2.61 10.00
N ALA A 150 11.14 1.63 10.46
CA ALA A 150 12.01 1.82 11.64
C ALA A 150 13.45 2.22 11.28
N LEU A 151 13.97 1.82 10.10
CA LEU A 151 15.39 1.95 9.79
C LEU A 151 15.88 3.42 9.75
N PRO A 152 15.19 4.38 9.12
CA PRO A 152 15.61 5.77 9.14
C PRO A 152 15.64 6.35 10.55
N GLY A 153 14.60 6.08 11.36
CA GLY A 153 14.54 6.50 12.76
C GLY A 153 15.60 5.83 13.64
N LEU A 154 15.87 4.55 13.42
CA LEU A 154 16.92 3.81 14.11
C LEU A 154 18.31 4.38 13.80
N TYR A 155 18.58 4.71 12.55
CA TYR A 155 19.82 5.38 12.17
C TYR A 155 20.01 6.69 12.91
N ILE A 156 19.00 7.54 12.97
CA ILE A 156 19.02 8.80 13.70
C ILE A 156 19.26 8.54 15.21
N ALA A 157 18.53 7.59 15.79
CA ALA A 157 18.62 7.25 17.20
C ALA A 157 20.02 6.76 17.58
N LEU A 158 20.63 5.91 16.76
CA LEU A 158 21.96 5.36 17.03
C LEU A 158 23.08 6.38 16.78
N THR A 159 22.95 7.24 15.78
CA THR A 159 24.03 8.16 15.41
C THR A 159 24.04 9.45 16.23
N LEU A 160 22.88 9.97 16.62
CA LEU A 160 22.78 11.24 17.36
C LEU A 160 22.58 11.06 18.87
N TYR A 161 21.75 10.10 19.27
CA TYR A 161 21.35 9.98 20.67
C TYR A 161 22.09 8.89 21.45
N ASN A 162 22.42 7.78 20.80
CA ASN A 162 23.04 6.64 21.46
C ASN A 162 24.25 6.07 20.69
N PRO A 163 25.28 6.86 20.37
CA PRO A 163 26.44 6.37 19.62
C PRO A 163 27.19 5.25 20.35
N ASN A 164 27.08 5.20 21.68
CA ASN A 164 27.76 4.20 22.52
C ASN A 164 27.23 2.76 22.32
N LEU A 165 26.07 2.58 21.68
CA LEU A 165 25.55 1.25 21.32
C LEU A 165 26.24 0.67 20.10
N LEU A 166 26.93 1.49 19.32
CA LEU A 166 27.67 1.07 18.14
C LEU A 166 29.13 0.78 18.49
N PRO A 167 29.78 -0.17 17.81
CA PRO A 167 31.23 -0.34 17.91
C PRO A 167 31.95 0.96 17.55
N VAL A 168 32.99 1.28 18.28
CA VAL A 168 33.74 2.54 18.12
C VAL A 168 34.21 2.75 16.69
N GLU A 169 34.66 1.67 16.03
CA GLU A 169 35.10 1.71 14.63
C GLU A 169 33.97 2.18 13.67
N VAL A 170 32.74 1.73 13.93
CA VAL A 170 31.57 2.13 13.13
C VAL A 170 31.24 3.60 13.39
N VAL A 171 31.26 4.02 14.64
CA VAL A 171 31.02 5.44 15.01
C VAL A 171 32.03 6.36 14.34
N LEU A 172 33.32 6.01 14.43
CA LEU A 172 34.40 6.82 13.80
C LEU A 172 34.25 6.86 12.28
N LYS A 173 33.87 5.75 11.66
CA LYS A 173 33.62 5.68 10.22
C LYS A 173 32.45 6.56 9.80
N ILE A 174 31.33 6.49 10.51
CA ILE A 174 30.14 7.33 10.23
C ILE A 174 30.49 8.81 10.46
N ALA A 175 31.16 9.14 11.57
CA ALA A 175 31.58 10.51 11.85
C ALA A 175 32.52 11.05 10.77
N GLY A 176 33.48 10.24 10.33
CA GLY A 176 34.41 10.60 9.26
C GLY A 176 33.73 10.92 7.92
N THR A 177 32.68 10.18 7.56
CA THR A 177 31.93 10.44 6.31
C THR A 177 31.05 11.69 6.38
N ARG A 178 30.84 12.25 7.58
CA ARG A 178 29.98 13.41 7.80
C ARG A 178 30.74 14.72 8.09
N ILE A 179 32.07 14.70 8.10
CA ILE A 179 32.88 15.89 8.43
C ILE A 179 32.56 17.09 7.54
N ASN A 180 32.28 16.85 6.25
CA ASN A 180 32.01 17.90 5.28
C ASN A 180 30.52 18.14 5.04
N VAL A 181 29.62 17.46 5.78
CA VAL A 181 28.17 17.62 5.62
C VAL A 181 27.66 18.70 6.57
N PRO A 182 27.04 19.79 6.07
CA PRO A 182 26.61 20.91 6.90
C PRO A 182 25.31 20.64 7.67
N PHE A 183 24.61 19.55 7.36
CA PHE A 183 23.30 19.25 7.92
C PHE A 183 23.36 18.23 9.06
N SER A 184 22.34 18.26 9.93
CA SER A 184 22.17 17.22 10.95
C SER A 184 21.69 15.92 10.29
N ALA A 185 21.95 14.74 10.92
CA ALA A 185 21.48 13.46 10.38
C ALA A 185 19.96 13.42 10.18
N VAL A 186 19.20 14.11 11.01
CA VAL A 186 17.75 14.24 10.85
C VAL A 186 17.40 14.92 9.52
N THR A 187 18.04 16.07 9.28
CA THR A 187 17.82 16.85 8.04
C THR A 187 18.23 16.07 6.80
N GLU A 188 19.38 15.38 6.86
CA GLU A 188 19.88 14.54 5.76
C GLU A 188 18.86 13.44 5.41
N VAL A 189 18.35 12.73 6.42
CA VAL A 189 17.34 11.67 6.22
C VAL A 189 16.08 12.26 5.60
N PHE A 190 15.57 13.39 6.10
CA PHE A 190 14.39 14.04 5.51
C PHE A 190 14.59 14.47 4.06
N ILE A 191 15.74 15.03 3.72
CA ILE A 191 16.07 15.41 2.34
C ILE A 191 16.04 14.18 1.44
N MET A 192 16.64 13.08 1.87
CA MET A 192 16.70 11.84 1.06
C MET A 192 15.32 11.18 0.94
N GLU A 193 14.53 11.09 2.02
CA GLU A 193 13.17 10.53 1.96
C GLU A 193 12.28 11.34 1.01
N ILE A 194 12.32 12.69 1.09
CA ILE A 194 11.58 13.56 0.15
C ILE A 194 12.07 13.35 -1.29
N ALA A 195 13.39 13.27 -1.51
CA ALA A 195 13.93 13.07 -2.86
C ALA A 195 13.49 11.71 -3.45
N PHE A 196 13.52 10.64 -2.66
CA PHE A 196 13.03 9.33 -3.11
C PHE A 196 11.52 9.31 -3.33
N GLU A 197 10.73 10.00 -2.51
CA GLU A 197 9.29 10.10 -2.71
C GLU A 197 8.95 10.89 -4.00
N LEU A 198 9.66 11.98 -4.29
CA LEU A 198 9.50 12.70 -5.54
C LEU A 198 9.86 11.85 -6.75
N LEU A 199 10.91 11.03 -6.67
CA LEU A 199 11.27 10.08 -7.73
C LEU A 199 10.20 9.01 -7.93
N ARG A 200 9.64 8.49 -6.85
CA ARG A 200 8.55 7.51 -6.87
C ARG A 200 7.31 8.09 -7.53
N GLU A 201 6.88 9.29 -7.09
CA GLU A 201 5.70 9.97 -7.63
C GLU A 201 5.87 10.29 -9.12
N ALA A 202 7.05 10.77 -9.53
CA ALA A 202 7.36 10.99 -10.94
C ALA A 202 7.32 9.69 -11.75
N GLY A 203 7.84 8.59 -11.18
CA GLY A 203 7.84 7.27 -11.81
C GLY A 203 6.44 6.71 -12.08
N ILE A 204 5.50 6.94 -11.18
CA ILE A 204 4.10 6.49 -11.32
C ILE A 204 3.35 7.28 -12.41
N ARG A 205 3.65 8.58 -12.57
CA ARG A 205 2.97 9.45 -13.55
C ARG A 205 3.46 9.30 -14.97
N LEU A 206 4.66 8.75 -15.16
CA LEU A 206 5.26 8.58 -16.48
C LEU A 206 4.92 7.22 -17.10
N PRO A 207 4.88 7.11 -18.44
CA PRO A 207 4.75 5.82 -19.12
C PRO A 207 5.85 4.85 -18.65
N SER A 208 5.49 3.58 -18.44
CA SER A 208 6.35 2.56 -17.82
C SER A 208 7.83 2.52 -18.29
N PRO A 209 8.17 2.64 -19.60
CA PRO A 209 9.57 2.62 -20.03
C PRO A 209 10.36 3.84 -19.53
N ILE A 210 9.72 5.02 -19.49
CA ILE A 210 10.36 6.28 -19.06
C ILE A 210 10.41 6.33 -17.53
N GLY A 211 9.34 5.92 -16.85
CA GLY A 211 9.27 5.92 -15.39
C GLY A 211 10.32 5.02 -14.75
N SER A 212 10.54 3.81 -15.29
CA SER A 212 11.57 2.90 -14.79
C SER A 212 12.98 3.45 -15.01
N THR A 213 13.26 4.03 -16.16
CA THR A 213 14.55 4.67 -16.46
C THR A 213 14.80 5.86 -15.53
N LEU A 214 13.80 6.70 -15.33
CA LEU A 214 13.91 7.85 -14.42
C LEU A 214 14.18 7.40 -12.98
N GLY A 215 13.51 6.34 -12.52
CA GLY A 215 13.73 5.77 -11.18
C GLY A 215 15.16 5.28 -10.96
N ILE A 216 15.72 4.55 -11.94
CA ILE A 216 17.07 4.03 -11.86
C ILE A 216 18.10 5.15 -11.98
N VAL A 217 18.06 5.92 -13.08
CA VAL A 217 19.04 6.98 -13.34
C VAL A 217 18.92 8.09 -12.30
N GLY A 218 17.70 8.52 -11.98
CA GLY A 218 17.45 9.55 -10.98
C GLY A 218 17.95 9.14 -9.59
N GLY A 219 17.69 7.89 -9.17
CA GLY A 219 18.18 7.37 -7.88
C GLY A 219 19.71 7.35 -7.78
N ILE A 220 20.39 6.88 -8.83
CA ILE A 220 21.86 6.86 -8.89
C ILE A 220 22.43 8.27 -8.94
N VAL A 221 21.96 9.10 -9.87
CA VAL A 221 22.47 10.46 -10.09
C VAL A 221 22.23 11.34 -8.86
N ILE A 222 21.02 11.32 -8.29
CA ILE A 222 20.71 12.14 -7.10
C ILE A 222 21.49 11.65 -5.89
N GLY A 223 21.55 10.34 -5.65
CA GLY A 223 22.30 9.77 -4.53
C GLY A 223 23.80 10.09 -4.62
N GLN A 224 24.41 9.88 -5.78
CA GLN A 224 25.84 10.13 -6.00
C GLN A 224 26.14 11.63 -5.94
N ALA A 225 25.38 12.47 -6.64
CA ALA A 225 25.60 13.92 -6.64
C ALA A 225 25.42 14.54 -5.25
N ALA A 226 24.43 14.07 -4.48
CA ALA A 226 24.21 14.56 -3.12
C ALA A 226 25.39 14.23 -2.19
N VAL A 227 26.00 13.06 -2.34
CA VAL A 227 27.21 12.65 -1.58
C VAL A 227 28.43 13.43 -2.06
N GLU A 228 28.67 13.55 -3.36
CA GLU A 228 29.80 14.28 -3.94
C GLU A 228 29.77 15.77 -3.60
N ALA A 229 28.56 16.36 -3.57
CA ALA A 229 28.37 17.75 -3.16
C ALA A 229 28.48 17.95 -1.64
N GLY A 230 28.65 16.89 -0.86
CA GLY A 230 28.72 16.96 0.61
C GLY A 230 27.39 17.39 1.25
N LEU A 231 26.25 17.22 0.56
CA LEU A 231 24.94 17.57 1.11
C LEU A 231 24.40 16.49 2.05
N VAL A 232 24.74 15.23 1.79
CA VAL A 232 24.34 14.08 2.61
C VAL A 232 25.50 13.11 2.78
N GLY A 233 25.55 12.43 3.92
CA GLY A 233 26.52 11.36 4.13
C GLY A 233 26.15 10.07 3.35
N PRO A 234 27.15 9.29 2.86
CA PRO A 234 26.88 8.07 2.08
C PRO A 234 26.08 7.03 2.88
N VAL A 235 26.20 6.98 4.19
CA VAL A 235 25.44 6.06 5.03
C VAL A 235 23.96 6.38 5.03
N VAL A 236 23.58 7.66 5.02
CA VAL A 236 22.19 8.11 4.93
C VAL A 236 21.56 7.65 3.62
N VAL A 237 22.29 7.79 2.50
CA VAL A 237 21.82 7.32 1.17
C VAL A 237 21.52 5.83 1.19
N ILE A 238 22.40 5.01 1.80
CA ILE A 238 22.19 3.57 1.92
C ILE A 238 20.96 3.27 2.79
N VAL A 239 20.81 3.93 3.93
CA VAL A 239 19.68 3.75 4.85
C VAL A 239 18.36 4.06 4.16
N SER A 240 18.25 5.23 3.50
CA SER A 240 17.04 5.61 2.78
C SER A 240 16.77 4.72 1.57
N ALA A 241 17.82 4.30 0.84
CA ALA A 241 17.66 3.36 -0.28
C ALA A 241 17.11 2.00 0.18
N VAL A 242 17.65 1.45 1.28
CA VAL A 242 17.15 0.18 1.84
C VAL A 242 15.71 0.33 2.33
N ALA A 243 15.38 1.41 3.04
CA ALA A 243 14.02 1.69 3.47
C ALA A 243 13.07 1.78 2.27
N GLY A 244 13.46 2.54 1.24
CA GLY A 244 12.71 2.66 -0.01
C GLY A 244 12.49 1.32 -0.74
N ILE A 245 13.53 0.48 -0.87
CA ILE A 245 13.39 -0.86 -1.48
C ILE A 245 12.42 -1.73 -0.68
N CYS A 246 12.48 -1.66 0.65
CA CYS A 246 11.60 -2.43 1.53
C CYS A 246 10.12 -2.06 1.34
N THR A 247 9.79 -0.83 0.95
CA THR A 247 8.39 -0.44 0.66
C THR A 247 7.83 -1.16 -0.57
N PHE A 248 8.66 -1.47 -1.58
CA PHE A 248 8.22 -2.19 -2.78
C PHE A 248 7.93 -3.68 -2.55
N VAL A 249 8.42 -4.25 -1.44
CA VAL A 249 8.14 -5.65 -1.07
C VAL A 249 6.69 -5.83 -0.59
N ILE A 250 6.02 -4.74 -0.19
CA ILE A 250 4.63 -4.77 0.27
C ILE A 250 3.69 -4.88 -0.94
N PRO A 251 2.84 -5.95 -1.04
CA PRO A 251 2.07 -6.23 -2.24
C PRO A 251 0.88 -5.28 -2.46
N ASN A 252 0.52 -4.46 -1.48
CA ASN A 252 -0.60 -3.53 -1.59
C ASN A 252 -0.11 -2.09 -1.56
N GLN A 253 -0.17 -1.43 -2.70
CA GLN A 253 0.29 -0.04 -2.86
C GLN A 253 -0.50 0.97 -2.00
N ALA A 254 -1.77 0.70 -1.70
CA ALA A 254 -2.56 1.58 -0.84
C ALA A 254 -1.99 1.71 0.58
N MET A 255 -1.20 0.74 1.02
CA MET A 255 -0.54 0.76 2.34
C MET A 255 0.81 1.49 2.32
N VAL A 256 1.39 1.66 1.14
CA VAL A 256 2.69 2.33 0.94
C VAL A 256 2.49 3.83 0.73
N ASN A 257 1.34 4.22 0.19
CA ASN A 257 1.01 5.61 -0.18
C ASN A 257 0.18 6.33 0.91
N GLY A 258 -0.18 5.68 1.99
CA GLY A 258 -0.87 6.27 3.17
C GLY A 258 0.13 6.65 4.23
#